data_27e14091d896a2a8e93fbd7d0b4aa636
#
_entry.id   27e14091d896a2a8e93fbd7d0b4aa636
#
_cell.length_a   1.000
_cell.length_b   1.000
_cell.length_c   1.000
_cell.angle_alpha   90.00
_cell.angle_beta   90.00
_cell.angle_gamma   90.00
#
_symmetry.space_group_name_H-M   'P 1'
#
loop_
_entity.id
_entity.type
_entity.pdbx_description
1 polymer ?
#
loop_
_entity_poly.entity_id
_entity_poly.type
_entity_poly.pdbx_seq_one_letter_code
_entity_poly.pdbx_strand_id
1 'polypeptide(L)'
;MEEKTMELNQWLDKSNSIKKYAHFDRRVSIKTVWNEIKEPQNIITHAFLPFIHSPLIFHKYSKQKGRKDKIRQLYYSSHYDRCIYQYYSYLLNERYNIKADEVDINQASIAYRTNLHKSNIHFAKEAFDFIKEQQSCFIIVGDFKDFFDSLNHSYLKSQICNLLGTERLPEDYYKVFRSITKYSYVDFSEILKHYGMPDTIT
;
A
#
# COMPACT_ATOMS: atom_id res chain seq x y z
N MET A 1 -24.23 -10.71 -7.89
CA MET A 1 -23.45 -11.40 -6.82
C MET A 1 -22.34 -12.30 -7.39
N GLU A 2 -22.55 -12.97 -8.51
CA GLU A 2 -21.56 -13.86 -9.15
C GLU A 2 -20.33 -13.13 -9.73
N GLU A 3 -20.52 -11.98 -10.37
CA GLU A 3 -19.45 -11.19 -10.96
C GLU A 3 -18.43 -10.69 -9.92
N LYS A 4 -18.92 -10.25 -8.75
CA LYS A 4 -18.11 -9.79 -7.63
C LYS A 4 -17.30 -10.94 -6.97
N THR A 5 -17.83 -12.15 -7.00
CA THR A 5 -17.18 -13.35 -6.45
C THR A 5 -16.02 -13.82 -7.36
N MET A 6 -16.17 -13.67 -8.68
CA MET A 6 -15.12 -14.02 -9.64
C MET A 6 -13.93 -13.05 -9.58
N GLU A 7 -14.18 -11.76 -9.46
CA GLU A 7 -13.15 -10.74 -9.28
C GLU A 7 -12.35 -10.94 -7.98
N LEU A 8 -13.03 -11.26 -6.89
CA LEU A 8 -12.39 -11.56 -5.61
C LEU A 8 -11.48 -12.79 -5.70
N ASN A 9 -11.93 -13.86 -6.35
CA ASN A 9 -11.10 -15.06 -6.54
C ASN A 9 -9.86 -14.78 -7.39
N GLN A 10 -10.00 -14.01 -8.47
CA GLN A 10 -8.87 -13.59 -9.29
C GLN A 10 -7.88 -12.73 -8.49
N TRP A 11 -8.39 -11.81 -7.67
CA TRP A 11 -7.54 -11.01 -6.80
C TRP A 11 -6.80 -11.87 -5.76
N LEU A 12 -7.48 -12.83 -5.14
CA LEU A 12 -6.88 -13.78 -4.20
C LEU A 12 -5.74 -14.58 -4.85
N ASP A 13 -5.95 -15.04 -6.08
CA ASP A 13 -4.91 -15.78 -6.84
C ASP A 13 -3.69 -14.91 -7.11
N LYS A 14 -3.87 -13.69 -7.58
CA LYS A 14 -2.80 -12.73 -7.84
C LYS A 14 -2.08 -12.29 -6.57
N SER A 15 -2.81 -12.16 -5.46
CA SER A 15 -2.30 -11.69 -4.17
C SER A 15 -1.65 -12.81 -3.35
N ASN A 16 -1.81 -14.06 -3.75
CA ASN A 16 -1.34 -15.23 -3.03
C ASN A 16 0.17 -15.40 -3.16
N SER A 17 0.91 -14.72 -2.30
CA SER A 17 2.37 -14.80 -2.27
C SER A 17 2.90 -14.88 -0.83
N ILE A 18 3.95 -15.67 -0.63
CA ILE A 18 4.71 -15.72 0.61
C ILE A 18 5.88 -14.75 0.50
N LYS A 19 5.96 -13.77 1.39
CA LYS A 19 7.09 -12.83 1.46
C LYS A 19 8.23 -13.43 2.29
N LYS A 20 9.48 -13.07 1.94
CA LYS A 20 10.68 -13.69 2.53
C LYS A 20 11.40 -12.81 3.57
N TYR A 21 10.93 -11.58 3.81
CA TYR A 21 11.53 -10.74 4.85
C TYR A 21 11.40 -11.37 6.25
N ALA A 22 12.27 -11.00 7.15
CA ALA A 22 12.24 -11.45 8.54
C ALA A 22 11.15 -10.71 9.32
N HIS A 23 10.40 -11.45 10.14
CA HIS A 23 9.49 -10.91 11.14
C HIS A 23 9.32 -11.92 12.28
N PHE A 24 8.63 -11.52 13.36
CA PHE A 24 8.43 -12.35 14.55
C PHE A 24 7.42 -13.49 14.33
N ASP A 25 6.55 -13.36 13.33
CA ASP A 25 5.51 -14.32 13.04
C ASP A 25 5.89 -15.32 11.94
N ARG A 26 5.08 -16.35 11.82
CA ARG A 26 5.20 -17.36 10.76
C ARG A 26 4.86 -16.76 9.39
N ARG A 27 5.65 -17.09 8.38
CA ARG A 27 5.36 -16.74 6.98
C ARG A 27 4.07 -17.39 6.52
N VAL A 28 3.12 -16.58 6.08
CA VAL A 28 1.82 -17.04 5.57
C VAL A 28 1.49 -16.37 4.23
N SER A 29 0.65 -17.01 3.45
CA SER A 29 0.02 -16.42 2.27
C SER A 29 -1.41 -16.01 2.58
N ILE A 30 -1.98 -15.13 1.77
CA ILE A 30 -3.34 -14.64 2.01
C ILE A 30 -4.39 -15.78 1.94
N LYS A 31 -4.22 -16.75 1.04
CA LYS A 31 -5.12 -17.91 0.96
C LYS A 31 -5.09 -18.78 2.19
N THR A 32 -3.91 -18.92 2.83
CA THR A 32 -3.77 -19.74 4.05
C THR A 32 -4.60 -19.20 5.21
N VAL A 33 -4.71 -17.88 5.31
CA VAL A 33 -5.39 -17.18 6.42
C VAL A 33 -6.74 -16.58 6.01
N TRP A 34 -7.19 -16.87 4.78
CA TRP A 34 -8.37 -16.22 4.20
C TRP A 34 -9.62 -16.32 5.05
N ASN A 35 -9.93 -17.51 5.57
CA ASN A 35 -11.13 -17.73 6.38
C ASN A 35 -11.14 -16.94 7.68
N GLU A 36 -9.97 -16.55 8.17
CA GLU A 36 -9.82 -15.75 9.38
C GLU A 36 -9.92 -14.26 9.08
N ILE A 37 -9.18 -13.77 8.07
CA ILE A 37 -9.09 -12.33 7.79
C ILE A 37 -10.33 -11.73 7.12
N LYS A 38 -11.16 -12.55 6.49
CA LYS A 38 -12.44 -12.10 5.89
C LYS A 38 -13.53 -11.82 6.91
N GLU A 39 -13.38 -12.32 8.15
CA GLU A 39 -14.36 -12.17 9.22
C GLU A 39 -14.06 -10.89 10.04
N PRO A 40 -14.91 -9.86 10.01
CA PRO A 40 -14.68 -8.58 10.70
C PRO A 40 -14.41 -8.74 12.20
N GLN A 41 -15.09 -9.68 12.86
CA GLN A 41 -14.92 -9.91 14.29
C GLN A 41 -13.50 -10.35 14.66
N ASN A 42 -12.84 -11.12 13.80
CA ASN A 42 -11.45 -11.53 14.02
C ASN A 42 -10.51 -10.32 13.92
N ILE A 43 -10.81 -9.37 13.03
CA ILE A 43 -10.00 -8.16 12.87
C ILE A 43 -10.17 -7.20 14.05
N ILE A 44 -11.39 -7.05 14.56
CA ILE A 44 -11.70 -6.20 15.73
C ILE A 44 -10.88 -6.65 16.95
N THR A 45 -10.78 -7.95 17.17
CA THR A 45 -10.08 -8.53 18.31
C THR A 45 -8.58 -8.76 18.08
N HIS A 46 -8.10 -8.62 16.82
CA HIS A 46 -6.71 -8.91 16.45
C HIS A 46 -5.71 -7.95 17.11
N ALA A 47 -4.60 -8.52 17.61
CA ALA A 47 -3.47 -7.76 18.13
C ALA A 47 -2.40 -7.61 17.05
N PHE A 48 -2.34 -6.43 16.41
CA PHE A 48 -1.32 -6.12 15.42
C PHE A 48 0.08 -6.08 16.05
N LEU A 49 1.05 -6.71 15.40
CA LEU A 49 2.44 -6.72 15.85
C LEU A 49 3.14 -5.40 15.48
N PRO A 50 4.20 -5.01 16.21
CA PRO A 50 5.02 -3.87 15.82
C PRO A 50 5.67 -4.12 14.47
N PHE A 51 5.87 -3.06 13.68
CA PHE A 51 6.64 -3.14 12.44
C PHE A 51 8.12 -3.38 12.73
N ILE A 52 8.83 -4.00 11.78
CA ILE A 52 10.29 -4.04 11.80
C ILE A 52 10.80 -2.95 10.86
N HIS A 53 11.50 -1.96 11.43
CA HIS A 53 12.15 -0.91 10.67
C HIS A 53 13.50 -1.39 10.15
N SER A 54 13.71 -1.24 8.84
CA SER A 54 14.98 -1.56 8.17
C SER A 54 15.23 -0.58 7.03
N PRO A 55 16.21 0.32 7.14
CA PRO A 55 16.52 1.26 6.08
C PRO A 55 17.13 0.55 4.87
N LEU A 56 16.69 0.92 3.67
CA LEU A 56 17.25 0.42 2.42
C LEU A 56 18.04 1.53 1.71
N ILE A 57 19.31 1.25 1.44
CA ILE A 57 20.22 2.20 0.81
C ILE A 57 20.27 1.92 -0.69
N PHE A 58 19.92 2.91 -1.50
CA PHE A 58 20.05 2.88 -2.95
C PHE A 58 21.24 3.74 -3.38
N HIS A 59 22.17 3.14 -4.06
CA HIS A 59 23.30 3.85 -4.67
C HIS A 59 22.89 4.40 -6.04
N LYS A 60 22.81 5.73 -6.16
CA LYS A 60 22.57 6.40 -7.44
C LYS A 60 23.87 6.99 -7.95
N TYR A 61 24.18 6.75 -9.20
CA TYR A 61 25.33 7.37 -9.89
C TYR A 61 24.83 8.35 -10.94
N SER A 62 25.45 9.52 -10.99
CA SER A 62 25.25 10.52 -12.04
C SER A 62 26.62 10.99 -12.54
N LYS A 63 26.79 11.10 -13.86
CA LYS A 63 28.03 11.60 -14.47
C LYS A 63 28.44 12.98 -13.95
N GLN A 64 27.45 13.83 -13.63
CA GLN A 64 27.71 15.21 -13.16
C GLN A 64 27.93 15.32 -11.65
N LYS A 65 27.29 14.47 -10.84
CA LYS A 65 27.28 14.59 -9.35
C LYS A 65 27.93 13.42 -8.64
N GLY A 66 28.49 12.44 -9.38
CA GLY A 66 29.08 11.24 -8.81
C GLY A 66 28.06 10.33 -8.15
N ARG A 67 28.53 9.52 -7.18
CA ARG A 67 27.69 8.63 -6.37
C ARG A 67 26.92 9.43 -5.31
N LYS A 68 25.61 9.21 -5.22
CA LYS A 68 24.76 9.73 -4.16
C LYS A 68 23.90 8.60 -3.62
N ASP A 69 23.93 8.42 -2.32
CA ASP A 69 23.10 7.43 -1.64
C ASP A 69 21.72 8.01 -1.33
N LYS A 70 20.67 7.21 -1.61
CA LYS A 70 19.30 7.50 -1.21
C LYS A 70 18.85 6.44 -0.21
N ILE A 71 18.59 6.86 1.01
CA ILE A 71 18.08 5.99 2.08
C ILE A 71 16.54 6.03 2.03
N ARG A 72 15.93 4.87 2.02
CA ARG A 72 14.47 4.72 2.20
C ARG A 72 14.22 4.04 3.52
N GLN A 73 13.42 4.65 4.38
CA GLN A 73 12.95 4.05 5.62
C GLN A 73 11.86 3.04 5.27
N LEU A 74 12.10 1.75 5.49
CA LEU A 74 11.14 0.69 5.24
C LEU A 74 10.65 0.10 6.55
N TYR A 75 9.34 -0.12 6.63
CA TYR A 75 8.67 -0.70 7.78
C TYR A 75 7.94 -1.96 7.33
N TYR A 76 8.41 -3.11 7.80
CA TYR A 76 7.84 -4.41 7.46
C TYR A 76 6.80 -4.81 8.50
N SER A 77 5.56 -5.01 8.06
CA SER A 77 4.51 -5.58 8.91
C SER A 77 4.70 -7.08 9.11
N SER A 78 4.07 -7.66 10.11
CA SER A 78 3.99 -9.11 10.24
C SER A 78 3.37 -9.75 8.99
N HIS A 79 3.67 -11.02 8.75
CA HIS A 79 3.16 -11.72 7.57
C HIS A 79 1.64 -11.89 7.62
N TYR A 80 1.09 -12.08 8.82
CA TYR A 80 -0.35 -12.13 9.02
C TYR A 80 -1.00 -10.76 8.84
N ASP A 81 -0.47 -9.71 9.50
CA ASP A 81 -0.98 -8.34 9.39
C ASP A 81 -0.93 -7.83 7.94
N ARG A 82 0.13 -8.19 7.21
CA ARG A 82 0.24 -7.91 5.77
C ARG A 82 -0.96 -8.46 4.99
N CYS A 83 -1.44 -9.66 5.31
CA CYS A 83 -2.61 -10.24 4.65
C CYS A 83 -3.87 -9.46 4.97
N ILE A 84 -4.03 -8.98 6.22
CA ILE A 84 -5.12 -8.08 6.61
C ILE A 84 -5.04 -6.78 5.81
N TYR A 85 -3.88 -6.11 5.79
CA TYR A 85 -3.70 -4.87 5.04
C TYR A 85 -3.97 -5.03 3.54
N GLN A 86 -3.54 -6.15 2.93
CA GLN A 86 -3.85 -6.46 1.55
C GLN A 86 -5.35 -6.58 1.30
N TYR A 87 -6.08 -7.24 2.17
CA TYR A 87 -7.52 -7.43 2.03
C TYR A 87 -8.28 -6.11 2.18
N TYR A 88 -8.00 -5.33 3.21
CA TYR A 88 -8.64 -4.03 3.41
C TYR A 88 -8.27 -3.02 2.32
N SER A 89 -7.04 -3.08 1.80
CA SER A 89 -6.64 -2.31 0.61
C SER A 89 -7.46 -2.69 -0.62
N TYR A 90 -7.71 -3.99 -0.83
CA TYR A 90 -8.59 -4.46 -1.91
C TYR A 90 -10.02 -3.91 -1.75
N LEU A 91 -10.62 -4.03 -0.56
CA LEU A 91 -11.97 -3.54 -0.30
C LEU A 91 -12.11 -2.03 -0.57
N LEU A 92 -11.14 -1.24 -0.11
CA LEU A 92 -11.12 0.21 -0.36
C LEU A 92 -10.89 0.53 -1.84
N ASN A 93 -10.03 -0.22 -2.52
CA ASN A 93 -9.75 -0.03 -3.95
C ASN A 93 -11.00 -0.28 -4.80
N GLU A 94 -11.75 -1.34 -4.51
CA GLU A 94 -13.02 -1.63 -5.21
C GLU A 94 -14.05 -0.50 -5.01
N ARG A 95 -14.20 0.01 -3.79
CA ARG A 95 -15.06 1.16 -3.51
C ARG A 95 -14.61 2.42 -4.24
N TYR A 96 -13.29 2.65 -4.25
CA TYR A 96 -12.70 3.79 -4.93
C TYR A 96 -12.86 3.71 -6.45
N ASN A 97 -12.73 2.52 -7.04
CA ASN A 97 -12.95 2.31 -8.46
C ASN A 97 -14.39 2.67 -8.88
N ILE A 98 -15.39 2.21 -8.11
CA ILE A 98 -16.79 2.58 -8.33
C ILE A 98 -16.97 4.10 -8.25
N LYS A 99 -16.41 4.73 -7.21
CA LYS A 99 -16.52 6.18 -7.03
C LYS A 99 -15.84 6.97 -8.13
N ALA A 100 -14.69 6.52 -8.60
CA ALA A 100 -13.95 7.16 -9.69
C ALA A 100 -14.71 7.09 -11.03
N ASP A 101 -15.44 6.00 -11.27
CA ASP A 101 -16.32 5.85 -12.42
C ASP A 101 -17.51 6.81 -12.32
N GLU A 102 -18.16 6.89 -11.15
CA GLU A 102 -19.32 7.79 -10.91
C GLU A 102 -18.99 9.26 -11.15
N VAL A 103 -17.76 9.70 -10.82
CA VAL A 103 -17.34 11.11 -10.94
C VAL A 103 -16.43 11.38 -12.15
N ASP A 104 -16.27 10.40 -13.03
CA ASP A 104 -15.52 10.46 -14.31
C ASP A 104 -14.07 10.96 -14.15
N ILE A 105 -13.33 10.43 -13.16
CA ILE A 105 -11.93 10.78 -12.93
C ILE A 105 -10.94 9.68 -13.31
N ASN A 106 -11.36 8.70 -14.08
CA ASN A 106 -10.51 7.54 -14.45
C ASN A 106 -9.25 7.92 -15.21
N GLN A 107 -9.27 9.01 -15.97
CA GLN A 107 -8.12 9.50 -16.72
C GLN A 107 -7.14 10.32 -15.85
N ALA A 108 -7.62 10.89 -14.74
CA ALA A 108 -6.81 11.72 -13.85
C ALA A 108 -6.20 10.92 -12.69
N SER A 109 -7.01 10.08 -12.05
CA SER A 109 -6.59 9.26 -10.90
C SER A 109 -6.22 7.85 -11.34
N ILE A 110 -4.98 7.65 -11.75
CA ILE A 110 -4.52 6.40 -12.40
C ILE A 110 -3.66 5.51 -11.49
N ALA A 111 -3.08 6.06 -10.41
CA ALA A 111 -2.15 5.32 -9.56
C ALA A 111 -2.85 4.29 -8.68
N TYR A 112 -2.19 3.12 -8.48
CA TYR A 112 -2.63 2.02 -7.62
C TYR A 112 -4.01 1.42 -7.97
N ARG A 113 -4.51 1.65 -9.17
CA ARG A 113 -5.80 1.14 -9.64
C ARG A 113 -5.63 -0.13 -10.45
N THR A 114 -6.26 -1.20 -10.00
CA THR A 114 -6.15 -2.52 -10.64
C THR A 114 -7.11 -2.73 -11.80
N ASN A 115 -8.26 -2.04 -11.79
CA ASN A 115 -9.30 -2.13 -12.83
C ASN A 115 -8.93 -1.49 -14.17
N LEU A 116 -7.93 -0.60 -14.20
CA LEU A 116 -7.49 0.05 -15.44
C LEU A 116 -6.63 -0.85 -16.34
N HIS A 117 -6.12 -1.97 -15.83
CA HIS A 117 -5.29 -2.95 -16.55
C HIS A 117 -4.10 -2.35 -17.31
N LYS A 118 -3.59 -1.20 -16.86
CA LYS A 118 -2.49 -0.44 -17.48
C LYS A 118 -1.27 -0.40 -16.54
N SER A 119 -0.10 -0.28 -17.11
CA SER A 119 1.15 -0.03 -16.41
C SER A 119 1.59 1.44 -16.58
N ASN A 120 2.60 1.86 -15.82
CA ASN A 120 3.19 3.20 -15.95
C ASN A 120 3.63 3.53 -17.39
N ILE A 121 4.05 2.53 -18.18
CA ILE A 121 4.44 2.72 -19.58
C ILE A 121 3.24 3.09 -20.43
N HIS A 122 2.10 2.45 -20.23
CA HIS A 122 0.86 2.78 -20.96
C HIS A 122 0.38 4.18 -20.64
N PHE A 123 0.35 4.56 -19.36
CA PHE A 123 -0.05 5.92 -18.95
C PHE A 123 0.92 6.99 -19.46
N ALA A 124 2.23 6.73 -19.42
CA ALA A 124 3.21 7.64 -19.99
C ALA A 124 3.01 7.82 -21.50
N LYS A 125 2.76 6.72 -22.22
CA LYS A 125 2.46 6.79 -23.67
C LYS A 125 1.23 7.64 -23.95
N GLU A 126 0.12 7.43 -23.24
CA GLU A 126 -1.11 8.21 -23.39
C GLU A 126 -0.85 9.70 -23.14
N ALA A 127 -0.10 10.05 -22.09
CA ALA A 127 0.27 11.44 -21.81
C ALA A 127 1.11 12.06 -22.95
N PHE A 128 2.10 11.33 -23.49
CA PHE A 128 2.90 11.80 -24.60
C PHE A 128 2.11 11.90 -25.91
N ASP A 129 1.21 10.97 -26.17
CA ASP A 129 0.36 11.01 -27.36
C ASP A 129 -0.58 12.22 -27.29
N PHE A 130 -1.21 12.47 -26.14
CA PHE A 130 -2.02 13.66 -25.90
C PHE A 130 -1.23 14.96 -26.11
N ILE A 131 0.01 15.05 -25.61
CA ILE A 131 0.87 16.22 -25.79
C ILE A 131 1.19 16.44 -27.28
N LYS A 132 1.46 15.39 -28.05
CA LYS A 132 1.77 15.46 -29.46
C LYS A 132 0.61 15.95 -30.33
N GLU A 133 -0.61 15.70 -29.94
CA GLU A 133 -1.82 16.15 -30.61
C GLU A 133 -2.07 17.66 -30.43
N GLN A 134 -1.43 18.30 -29.45
CA GLN A 134 -1.56 19.74 -29.21
C GLN A 134 -0.61 20.50 -30.12
N GLN A 135 -1.11 21.57 -30.76
CA GLN A 135 -0.26 22.46 -31.59
C GLN A 135 0.74 23.24 -30.72
N SER A 136 0.32 23.67 -29.51
CA SER A 136 1.14 24.37 -28.54
C SER A 136 0.55 24.12 -27.15
N CYS A 137 1.38 23.72 -26.20
CA CYS A 137 0.94 23.46 -24.81
C CYS A 137 2.04 23.77 -23.81
N PHE A 138 1.64 24.08 -22.57
CA PHE A 138 2.53 24.14 -21.42
C PHE A 138 2.40 22.86 -20.62
N ILE A 139 3.53 22.28 -20.23
CA ILE A 139 3.57 21.07 -19.42
C ILE A 139 4.08 21.45 -18.03
N ILE A 140 3.26 21.20 -16.99
CA ILE A 140 3.64 21.40 -15.59
C ILE A 140 3.78 20.03 -14.96
N VAL A 141 4.97 19.75 -14.37
CA VAL A 141 5.25 18.52 -13.63
C VAL A 141 5.50 18.89 -12.18
N GLY A 142 4.73 18.30 -11.29
CA GLY A 142 4.85 18.51 -9.83
C GLY A 142 4.99 17.20 -9.07
N ASP A 143 5.63 17.25 -7.90
CA ASP A 143 5.74 16.14 -6.95
C ASP A 143 5.53 16.68 -5.53
N PHE A 144 4.83 15.91 -4.70
CA PHE A 144 4.61 16.26 -3.30
C PHE A 144 5.77 15.70 -2.46
N LYS A 145 6.56 16.61 -1.89
CA LYS A 145 7.60 16.21 -0.94
C LYS A 145 6.99 15.60 0.32
N ASP A 146 7.55 14.48 0.76
CA ASP A 146 7.17 13.79 2.00
C ASP A 146 5.65 13.52 2.08
N PHE A 147 5.02 13.17 0.95
CA PHE A 147 3.57 13.02 0.82
C PHE A 147 2.96 12.11 1.90
N PHE A 148 3.52 10.90 2.07
CA PHE A 148 2.98 9.94 3.03
C PHE A 148 3.16 10.38 4.48
N ASP A 149 4.27 11.03 4.80
CA ASP A 149 4.58 11.50 6.15
C ASP A 149 3.77 12.74 6.55
N SER A 150 3.24 13.47 5.55
CA SER A 150 2.45 14.70 5.74
C SER A 150 0.94 14.48 5.68
N LEU A 151 0.46 13.25 5.50
CA LEU A 151 -0.98 12.96 5.43
C LEU A 151 -1.70 13.31 6.73
N ASN A 152 -2.75 14.15 6.63
CA ASN A 152 -3.62 14.43 7.76
C ASN A 152 -4.52 13.22 8.02
N HIS A 153 -4.28 12.51 9.12
CA HIS A 153 -5.00 11.29 9.47
C HIS A 153 -6.50 11.53 9.73
N SER A 154 -6.88 12.68 10.27
CA SER A 154 -8.30 13.01 10.49
C SER A 154 -9.02 13.20 9.14
N TYR A 155 -8.39 13.90 8.21
CA TYR A 155 -8.91 14.07 6.86
C TYR A 155 -8.99 12.73 6.11
N LEU A 156 -7.94 11.91 6.15
CA LEU A 156 -7.93 10.57 5.56
C LEU A 156 -9.06 9.71 6.11
N LYS A 157 -9.26 9.71 7.43
CA LYS A 157 -10.37 8.99 8.08
C LYS A 157 -11.73 9.45 7.54
N SER A 158 -11.94 10.77 7.43
CA SER A 158 -13.16 11.34 6.87
C SER A 158 -13.40 10.91 5.42
N GLN A 159 -12.34 10.90 4.59
CA GLN A 159 -12.45 10.45 3.20
C GLN A 159 -12.77 8.95 3.08
N ILE A 160 -12.23 8.11 3.96
CA ILE A 160 -12.59 6.69 4.00
C ILE A 160 -14.06 6.51 4.41
N CYS A 161 -14.56 7.27 5.41
CA CYS A 161 -15.97 7.25 5.78
C CYS A 161 -16.87 7.66 4.59
N ASN A 162 -16.52 8.73 3.88
CA ASN A 162 -17.23 9.18 2.68
C ASN A 162 -17.25 8.10 1.59
N LEU A 163 -16.11 7.43 1.38
CA LEU A 163 -15.97 6.36 0.40
C LEU A 163 -16.84 5.14 0.75
N LEU A 164 -16.95 4.83 2.04
CA LEU A 164 -17.76 3.72 2.54
C LEU A 164 -19.25 4.08 2.69
N GLY A 165 -19.61 5.36 2.57
CA GLY A 165 -20.98 5.86 2.79
C GLY A 165 -21.42 5.77 4.26
N THR A 166 -20.50 5.94 5.21
CA THR A 166 -20.74 5.80 6.65
C THR A 166 -20.38 7.07 7.41
N GLU A 167 -21.07 7.39 8.49
CA GLU A 167 -20.72 8.52 9.36
C GLU A 167 -19.46 8.25 10.19
N ARG A 168 -19.22 6.99 10.52
CA ARG A 168 -18.06 6.53 11.29
C ARG A 168 -17.47 5.30 10.62
N LEU A 169 -16.15 5.13 10.76
CA LEU A 169 -15.52 3.89 10.31
C LEU A 169 -16.11 2.69 11.05
N PRO A 170 -16.50 1.61 10.34
CA PRO A 170 -16.78 0.33 10.95
C PRO A 170 -15.62 -0.11 11.85
N GLU A 171 -15.89 -0.86 12.91
CA GLU A 171 -14.89 -1.17 13.95
C GLU A 171 -13.67 -1.89 13.40
N ASP A 172 -13.85 -2.82 12.48
CA ASP A 172 -12.79 -3.54 11.79
C ASP A 172 -11.91 -2.60 10.94
N TYR A 173 -12.52 -1.71 10.12
CA TYR A 173 -11.81 -0.67 9.38
C TYR A 173 -11.08 0.29 10.31
N TYR A 174 -11.71 0.68 11.41
CA TYR A 174 -11.06 1.55 12.39
C TYR A 174 -9.86 0.88 13.03
N LYS A 175 -9.94 -0.40 13.33
CA LYS A 175 -8.83 -1.18 13.89
C LYS A 175 -7.64 -1.21 12.93
N VAL A 176 -7.88 -1.49 11.64
CA VAL A 176 -6.85 -1.47 10.59
C VAL A 176 -6.29 -0.06 10.39
N PHE A 177 -7.15 0.96 10.30
CA PHE A 177 -6.72 2.36 10.17
C PHE A 177 -5.81 2.78 11.34
N ARG A 178 -6.19 2.44 12.55
CA ARG A 178 -5.41 2.75 13.76
C ARG A 178 -4.05 2.05 13.77
N SER A 179 -3.99 0.79 13.34
CA SER A 179 -2.73 0.02 13.32
C SER A 179 -1.70 0.59 12.35
N ILE A 180 -2.15 1.29 11.29
CA ILE A 180 -1.27 1.96 10.31
C ILE A 180 -0.91 3.38 10.74
N THR A 181 -1.85 4.11 11.36
CA THR A 181 -1.65 5.53 11.71
C THR A 181 -1.06 5.76 13.10
N LYS A 182 -1.11 4.75 13.96
CA LYS A 182 -0.55 4.75 15.33
C LYS A 182 0.20 3.44 15.58
N TYR A 183 1.18 3.16 14.73
CA TYR A 183 1.98 1.96 14.84
C TYR A 183 3.17 2.12 15.79
N SER A 184 3.67 1.00 16.30
CA SER A 184 4.97 0.87 16.94
C SER A 184 5.92 0.11 16.01
N TYR A 185 7.22 0.27 16.22
CA TYR A 185 8.23 -0.46 15.46
C TYR A 185 9.43 -0.81 16.34
N VAL A 186 10.21 -1.78 15.86
CA VAL A 186 11.51 -2.17 16.41
C VAL A 186 12.53 -2.09 15.30
N ASP A 187 13.71 -1.54 15.58
CA ASP A 187 14.80 -1.49 14.61
C ASP A 187 15.40 -2.89 14.39
N PHE A 188 15.58 -3.27 13.12
CA PHE A 188 16.12 -4.58 12.78
C PHE A 188 17.54 -4.80 13.32
N SER A 189 18.37 -3.75 13.37
CA SER A 189 19.69 -3.77 13.98
C SER A 189 19.65 -4.12 15.48
N GLU A 190 18.67 -3.60 16.22
CA GLU A 190 18.50 -3.95 17.63
C GLU A 190 18.09 -5.43 17.83
N ILE A 191 17.29 -5.96 16.90
CA ILE A 191 16.94 -7.39 16.89
C ILE A 191 18.19 -8.24 16.67
N LEU A 192 19.00 -7.91 15.64
CA LEU A 192 20.24 -8.63 15.36
C LEU A 192 21.20 -8.59 16.55
N LYS A 193 21.38 -7.43 17.16
CA LYS A 193 22.21 -7.24 18.35
C LYS A 193 21.72 -8.12 19.53
N HIS A 194 20.41 -8.17 19.75
CA HIS A 194 19.82 -8.99 20.81
C HIS A 194 20.13 -10.49 20.64
N TYR A 195 20.15 -10.97 19.40
CA TYR A 195 20.47 -12.37 19.07
C TYR A 195 21.96 -12.63 18.81
N GLY A 196 22.85 -11.65 19.03
CA GLY A 196 24.29 -11.77 18.77
C GLY A 196 24.65 -11.97 17.29
N MET A 197 23.76 -11.53 16.38
CA MET A 197 23.99 -11.63 14.93
C MET A 197 24.74 -10.38 14.41
N PRO A 198 25.61 -10.54 13.41
CA PRO A 198 26.30 -9.38 12.83
C PRO A 198 25.34 -8.46 12.06
N ASP A 199 25.59 -7.15 12.12
CA ASP A 199 24.81 -6.10 11.43
C ASP A 199 24.96 -6.13 9.88
N THR A 200 25.32 -7.25 9.29
CA THR A 200 25.51 -7.37 7.85
C THR A 200 24.16 -7.56 7.14
N ILE A 201 23.49 -6.43 6.86
CA ILE A 201 22.56 -6.36 5.75
C ILE A 201 23.31 -5.72 4.58
N THR A 202 23.94 -6.56 3.79
CA THR A 202 24.40 -6.21 2.43
C THR A 202 23.27 -6.33 1.44
#